data_78b6c1e2397fbb9fb88369b4f51ce29b
#
_entry.id   78b6c1e2397fbb9fb88369b4f51ce29b
#
_cell.length_a   1.000
_cell.length_b   1.000
_cell.length_c   1.000
_cell.angle_alpha   90.00
_cell.angle_beta   90.00
_cell.angle_gamma   90.00
#
_symmetry.space_group_name_H-M   'P 1'
#
loop_
_entity.id
_entity.type
_entity.pdbx_description
1 polymer ?
#
loop_
_entity_poly.entity_id
_entity_poly.type
_entity_poly.pdbx_seq_one_letter_code
_entity_poly.pdbx_strand_id
1 'polypeptide(L)'
;MKKILICTLALIMCIFPLAACGSKAENAETEKVLNVQFVPTNNDGSMEAKAKPFADYLSQKLGCKVNVTLATDYSTIVEAMASKKVDIGIMPPAAYVQARDMGAAEAILTSQLGAYSRETGLPEEGKLSGTFKGEILVKSDSDIKTLEDLKGKRIATLSPNSASGYIYPVAELKAIGIDPVKDCILTTVNDIPSEMTAVLNGQQDACLVFEGARNVFAGKFSEYNLLNDLRVLYLTEGDIPNDAIAVSPDMDPALKEQVKEVFLNMSKDEAGLEAMSLWNHKGYENADDSVYDTVRDYTEKAAQ
;
A
#
# COMPACT_ATOMS: atom_id res chain seq x y z
N MET A 1 -67.97 -36.74 -32.70
CA MET A 1 -68.03 -38.18 -33.03
C MET A 1 -66.74 -38.82 -32.56
N LYS A 2 -66.87 -39.63 -31.52
CA LYS A 2 -66.24 -40.96 -31.32
C LYS A 2 -64.72 -40.98 -31.44
N LYS A 3 -63.92 -41.53 -30.52
CA LYS A 3 -64.15 -42.63 -29.54
C LYS A 3 -63.09 -42.54 -28.39
N ILE A 4 -63.57 -42.80 -27.24
CA ILE A 4 -62.88 -43.24 -26.06
C ILE A 4 -62.17 -44.56 -26.35
N LEU A 5 -60.91 -44.73 -25.89
CA LEU A 5 -60.43 -46.08 -25.62
C LEU A 5 -59.58 -46.01 -24.33
N ILE A 6 -60.17 -46.60 -23.32
CA ILE A 6 -59.56 -46.97 -22.01
C ILE A 6 -58.74 -48.22 -22.25
N CYS A 7 -57.51 -48.31 -21.76
CA CYS A 7 -56.86 -49.56 -21.45
C CYS A 7 -56.12 -49.41 -20.10
N THR A 8 -56.66 -50.22 -19.24
CA THR A 8 -56.25 -50.53 -17.85
C THR A 8 -54.99 -51.39 -17.74
N LEU A 9 -54.28 -51.18 -16.67
CA LEU A 9 -53.67 -52.19 -15.79
C LEU A 9 -52.37 -52.87 -16.22
N ALA A 10 -51.31 -52.56 -15.47
CA ALA A 10 -50.54 -53.63 -14.77
C ALA A 10 -49.60 -53.01 -13.73
N LEU A 11 -49.99 -53.16 -12.51
CA LEU A 11 -49.19 -52.90 -11.31
C LEU A 11 -48.16 -54.04 -11.19
N ILE A 12 -46.87 -53.81 -11.41
CA ILE A 12 -45.79 -54.73 -11.07
C ILE A 12 -44.97 -54.05 -10.00
N MET A 13 -45.15 -54.51 -8.78
CA MET A 13 -44.37 -54.19 -7.61
C MET A 13 -43.03 -54.93 -7.72
N CYS A 14 -41.95 -54.21 -8.12
CA CYS A 14 -40.59 -54.71 -7.97
C CYS A 14 -40.01 -54.16 -6.69
N ILE A 15 -39.91 -55.00 -5.69
CA ILE A 15 -39.16 -54.78 -4.44
C ILE A 15 -37.66 -54.86 -4.79
N PHE A 16 -37.01 -53.72 -4.84
CA PHE A 16 -35.55 -53.68 -4.88
C PHE A 16 -35.02 -53.46 -3.44
N PRO A 17 -34.03 -54.24 -3.00
CA PRO A 17 -33.41 -53.98 -1.70
C PRO A 17 -32.60 -52.68 -1.75
N LEU A 18 -32.86 -51.77 -0.80
CA LEU A 18 -32.01 -50.62 -0.52
C LEU A 18 -30.65 -51.16 0.00
N ALA A 19 -29.69 -51.28 -0.91
CA ALA A 19 -28.29 -51.26 -0.50
C ALA A 19 -27.94 -49.82 -0.14
N ALA A 20 -27.92 -49.53 1.15
CA ALA A 20 -27.40 -48.27 1.69
C ALA A 20 -25.88 -48.21 1.42
N CYS A 21 -25.46 -47.72 0.24
CA CYS A 21 -24.14 -47.18 0.08
C CYS A 21 -24.12 -45.84 0.79
N GLY A 22 -23.59 -45.81 2.00
CA GLY A 22 -23.17 -44.57 2.66
C GLY A 22 -22.05 -43.94 1.83
N SER A 23 -22.42 -43.10 0.87
CA SER A 23 -21.48 -42.11 0.37
C SER A 23 -21.17 -41.14 1.49
N LYS A 24 -19.97 -41.26 2.07
CA LYS A 24 -19.35 -40.15 2.77
C LYS A 24 -19.45 -38.97 1.80
N ALA A 25 -20.28 -38.00 2.16
CA ALA A 25 -20.11 -36.68 1.60
C ALA A 25 -18.68 -36.23 2.01
N GLU A 26 -17.75 -36.35 1.09
CA GLU A 26 -16.54 -35.55 1.18
C GLU A 26 -17.04 -34.11 1.24
N ASN A 27 -16.99 -33.50 2.44
CA ASN A 27 -16.96 -32.06 2.55
C ASN A 27 -15.75 -31.64 1.72
N ALA A 28 -15.97 -31.24 0.50
CA ALA A 28 -15.01 -30.40 -0.20
C ALA A 28 -14.95 -29.12 0.66
N GLU A 29 -14.00 -29.09 1.62
CA GLU A 29 -13.57 -27.84 2.21
C GLU A 29 -13.20 -26.96 1.02
N THR A 30 -14.01 -25.94 0.76
CA THR A 30 -13.66 -24.93 -0.22
C THR A 30 -12.31 -24.40 0.21
N GLU A 31 -11.28 -24.66 -0.62
CA GLU A 31 -9.91 -24.23 -0.35
C GLU A 31 -9.94 -22.75 -0.02
N LYS A 32 -9.56 -22.41 1.23
CA LYS A 32 -9.58 -21.03 1.69
C LYS A 32 -8.57 -20.24 0.87
N VAL A 33 -9.04 -19.20 0.20
CA VAL A 33 -8.20 -18.31 -0.60
C VAL A 33 -8.22 -16.95 0.08
N LEU A 34 -7.03 -16.38 0.34
CA LEU A 34 -6.86 -15.01 0.81
C LEU A 34 -6.36 -14.13 -0.31
N ASN A 35 -7.01 -13.00 -0.49
CA ASN A 35 -6.63 -11.99 -1.46
C ASN A 35 -5.90 -10.85 -0.75
N VAL A 36 -4.68 -10.61 -1.18
CA VAL A 36 -3.81 -9.54 -0.67
C VAL A 36 -3.62 -8.50 -1.77
N GLN A 37 -3.67 -7.23 -1.43
CA GLN A 37 -3.41 -6.15 -2.37
C GLN A 37 -2.52 -5.07 -1.76
N PHE A 38 -1.74 -4.41 -2.62
CA PHE A 38 -0.94 -3.25 -2.25
C PHE A 38 -0.85 -2.24 -3.39
N VAL A 39 -0.46 -0.99 -3.06
CA VAL A 39 -0.22 0.06 -4.06
C VAL A 39 1.27 0.06 -4.43
N PRO A 40 1.63 -0.03 -5.71
CA PRO A 40 3.02 0.02 -6.13
C PRO A 40 3.62 1.43 -5.96
N THR A 41 4.89 1.50 -5.57
CA THR A 41 5.67 2.75 -5.47
C THR A 41 6.46 3.07 -6.74
N ASN A 42 6.47 2.14 -7.70
CA ASN A 42 7.10 2.30 -9.01
C ASN A 42 6.39 1.44 -10.06
N ASN A 43 6.55 1.77 -11.35
CA ASN A 43 5.85 1.16 -12.49
C ASN A 43 6.78 0.44 -13.47
N ASP A 44 7.93 -0.06 -13.00
CA ASP A 44 8.92 -0.75 -13.86
C ASP A 44 8.74 -2.28 -13.92
N GLY A 45 7.65 -2.79 -13.35
CA GLY A 45 7.34 -4.23 -13.30
C GLY A 45 8.14 -5.00 -12.25
N SER A 46 9.02 -4.33 -11.49
CA SER A 46 9.83 -5.02 -10.47
C SER A 46 9.00 -5.48 -9.27
N MET A 47 7.93 -4.75 -8.95
CA MET A 47 7.03 -5.11 -7.86
C MET A 47 6.11 -6.27 -8.25
N GLU A 48 5.62 -6.31 -9.48
CA GLU A 48 4.87 -7.44 -10.02
C GLU A 48 5.69 -8.75 -9.98
N ALA A 49 6.97 -8.66 -10.35
CA ALA A 49 7.87 -9.82 -10.33
C ALA A 49 8.06 -10.40 -8.91
N LYS A 50 8.02 -9.56 -7.88
CA LYS A 50 8.15 -9.96 -6.47
C LYS A 50 6.83 -10.36 -5.81
N ALA A 51 5.68 -10.04 -6.40
CA ALA A 51 4.37 -10.38 -5.84
C ALA A 51 4.18 -11.90 -5.66
N LYS A 52 4.69 -12.71 -6.62
CA LYS A 52 4.59 -14.17 -6.52
C LYS A 52 5.41 -14.75 -5.37
N PRO A 53 6.72 -14.46 -5.19
CA PRO A 53 7.48 -14.90 -4.01
C PRO A 53 6.81 -14.53 -2.69
N PHE A 54 6.25 -13.34 -2.60
CA PHE A 54 5.50 -12.91 -1.41
C PHE A 54 4.22 -13.75 -1.20
N ALA A 55 3.45 -14.02 -2.27
CA ALA A 55 2.28 -14.88 -2.21
C ALA A 55 2.62 -16.31 -1.77
N ASP A 56 3.70 -16.86 -2.31
CA ASP A 56 4.19 -18.22 -1.99
C ASP A 56 4.61 -18.29 -0.50
N TYR A 57 5.32 -17.27 0.00
CA TYR A 57 5.69 -17.17 1.41
C TYR A 57 4.45 -17.16 2.33
N LEU A 58 3.50 -16.27 2.08
CA LEU A 58 2.27 -16.20 2.87
C LEU A 58 1.47 -17.49 2.80
N SER A 59 1.35 -18.10 1.61
CA SER A 59 0.61 -19.35 1.43
C SER A 59 1.21 -20.47 2.27
N GLN A 60 2.53 -20.59 2.30
CA GLN A 60 3.24 -21.60 3.10
C GLN A 60 3.02 -21.36 4.60
N LYS A 61 3.11 -20.12 5.08
CA LYS A 61 3.01 -19.79 6.49
C LYS A 61 1.57 -19.86 7.02
N LEU A 62 0.59 -19.48 6.19
CA LEU A 62 -0.83 -19.47 6.56
C LEU A 62 -1.54 -20.80 6.28
N GLY A 63 -0.91 -21.72 5.53
CA GLY A 63 -1.50 -23.02 5.20
C GLY A 63 -2.72 -22.93 4.29
N CYS A 64 -2.87 -21.86 3.50
CA CYS A 64 -3.95 -21.64 2.55
C CYS A 64 -3.42 -20.94 1.30
N LYS A 65 -4.22 -20.95 0.22
CA LYS A 65 -3.85 -20.21 -0.99
C LYS A 65 -3.90 -18.72 -0.75
N VAL A 66 -2.85 -18.00 -1.16
CA VAL A 66 -2.80 -16.54 -1.14
C VAL A 66 -2.61 -16.01 -2.56
N ASN A 67 -3.48 -15.12 -2.98
CA ASN A 67 -3.34 -14.35 -4.22
C ASN A 67 -2.87 -12.94 -3.87
N VAL A 68 -1.80 -12.49 -4.52
CA VAL A 68 -1.30 -11.12 -4.35
C VAL A 68 -1.52 -10.36 -5.65
N THR A 69 -2.10 -9.16 -5.55
CA THR A 69 -2.36 -8.26 -6.67
C THR A 69 -1.88 -6.84 -6.35
N LEU A 70 -1.61 -6.09 -7.40
CA LEU A 70 -1.25 -4.67 -7.29
C LEU A 70 -2.49 -3.82 -7.60
N ALA A 71 -2.73 -2.82 -6.77
CA ALA A 71 -3.71 -1.79 -7.05
C ALA A 71 -3.17 -0.83 -8.13
N THR A 72 -4.03 -0.28 -8.95
CA THR A 72 -3.63 0.73 -9.95
C THR A 72 -3.37 2.08 -9.31
N ASP A 73 -4.03 2.35 -8.19
CA ASP A 73 -3.96 3.60 -7.44
C ASP A 73 -4.49 3.42 -6.00
N TYR A 74 -4.43 4.51 -5.22
CA TYR A 74 -4.87 4.53 -3.82
C TYR A 74 -6.37 4.25 -3.65
N SER A 75 -7.21 4.70 -4.59
CA SER A 75 -8.67 4.49 -4.51
C SER A 75 -9.02 3.04 -4.79
N THR A 76 -8.29 2.38 -5.68
CA THR A 76 -8.53 0.98 -6.06
C THR A 76 -8.41 0.03 -4.86
N ILE A 77 -7.38 0.19 -4.00
CA ILE A 77 -7.25 -0.68 -2.82
C ILE A 77 -8.33 -0.39 -1.78
N VAL A 78 -8.73 0.88 -1.61
CA VAL A 78 -9.83 1.27 -0.72
C VAL A 78 -11.15 0.63 -1.17
N GLU A 79 -11.48 0.73 -2.46
CA GLU A 79 -12.68 0.12 -3.03
C GLU A 79 -12.65 -1.41 -2.96
N ALA A 80 -11.48 -2.02 -3.16
CA ALA A 80 -11.30 -3.47 -3.07
C ALA A 80 -11.53 -3.99 -1.65
N MET A 81 -11.05 -3.28 -0.62
CA MET A 81 -11.32 -3.57 0.78
C MET A 81 -12.82 -3.37 1.09
N ALA A 82 -13.40 -2.24 0.69
CA ALA A 82 -14.81 -1.93 0.93
C ALA A 82 -15.78 -2.93 0.27
N SER A 83 -15.43 -3.45 -0.91
CA SER A 83 -16.20 -4.47 -1.62
C SER A 83 -15.88 -5.90 -1.19
N LYS A 84 -15.01 -6.09 -0.18
CA LYS A 84 -14.57 -7.41 0.35
C LYS A 84 -13.92 -8.30 -0.72
N LYS A 85 -13.32 -7.71 -1.74
CA LYS A 85 -12.53 -8.41 -2.76
C LYS A 85 -11.10 -8.67 -2.30
N VAL A 86 -10.65 -7.93 -1.31
CA VAL A 86 -9.34 -8.03 -0.67
C VAL A 86 -9.55 -8.28 0.81
N ASP A 87 -8.84 -9.28 1.32
CA ASP A 87 -8.87 -9.68 2.73
C ASP A 87 -7.78 -8.98 3.54
N ILE A 88 -6.62 -8.73 2.91
CA ILE A 88 -5.45 -8.10 3.53
C ILE A 88 -4.93 -7.00 2.59
N GLY A 89 -4.89 -5.78 3.10
CA GLY A 89 -4.29 -4.63 2.41
C GLY A 89 -2.96 -4.23 3.03
N ILE A 90 -1.90 -4.08 2.21
CA ILE A 90 -0.72 -3.33 2.61
C ILE A 90 -0.98 -1.91 2.11
N MET A 91 -1.42 -1.05 3.02
CA MET A 91 -2.05 0.21 2.69
C MET A 91 -1.20 1.40 3.09
N PRO A 92 -0.85 2.28 2.14
CA PRO A 92 -0.33 3.59 2.48
C PRO A 92 -1.26 4.33 3.44
N PRO A 93 -0.73 5.18 4.35
CA PRO A 93 -1.49 5.71 5.48
C PRO A 93 -2.78 6.44 5.09
N ALA A 94 -2.77 7.23 4.02
CA ALA A 94 -3.97 7.94 3.59
C ALA A 94 -5.05 7.00 3.00
N ALA A 95 -4.66 5.95 2.26
CA ALA A 95 -5.59 4.94 1.79
C ALA A 95 -6.17 4.13 2.97
N TYR A 96 -5.35 3.83 3.98
CA TYR A 96 -5.82 3.17 5.18
C TYR A 96 -6.86 4.01 5.93
N VAL A 97 -6.57 5.29 6.19
CA VAL A 97 -7.52 6.20 6.86
C VAL A 97 -8.85 6.24 6.12
N GLN A 98 -8.82 6.36 4.80
CA GLN A 98 -10.05 6.36 3.99
C GLN A 98 -10.82 5.04 4.12
N ALA A 99 -10.16 3.89 4.05
CA ALA A 99 -10.81 2.59 4.19
C ALA A 99 -11.34 2.37 5.62
N ARG A 100 -10.59 2.81 6.66
CA ARG A 100 -11.01 2.78 8.06
C ARG A 100 -12.28 3.60 8.28
N ASP A 101 -12.33 4.81 7.75
CA ASP A 101 -13.49 5.72 7.89
C ASP A 101 -14.74 5.17 7.20
N MET A 102 -14.58 4.34 6.19
CA MET A 102 -15.67 3.57 5.55
C MET A 102 -16.04 2.30 6.34
N GLY A 103 -15.34 1.96 7.42
CA GLY A 103 -15.51 0.70 8.14
C GLY A 103 -15.07 -0.53 7.34
N ALA A 104 -14.21 -0.35 6.36
CA ALA A 104 -13.77 -1.39 5.42
C ALA A 104 -12.43 -2.04 5.79
N ALA A 105 -11.66 -1.41 6.68
CA ALA A 105 -10.33 -1.89 7.07
C ALA A 105 -10.06 -1.64 8.56
N GLU A 106 -9.29 -2.54 9.16
CA GLU A 106 -8.76 -2.47 10.52
C GLU A 106 -7.25 -2.76 10.45
N ALA A 107 -6.41 -1.82 10.93
CA ALA A 107 -4.98 -2.05 11.00
C ALA A 107 -4.65 -3.04 12.12
N ILE A 108 -3.93 -4.09 11.79
CA ILE A 108 -3.43 -5.06 12.77
C ILE A 108 -1.95 -4.85 13.09
N LEU A 109 -1.19 -4.32 12.12
CA LEU A 109 0.24 -3.99 12.25
C LEU A 109 0.55 -2.71 11.51
N THR A 110 1.64 -2.06 11.92
CA THR A 110 2.31 -0.98 11.19
C THR A 110 3.66 -1.50 10.72
N SER A 111 4.03 -1.19 9.48
CA SER A 111 5.35 -1.55 8.96
C SER A 111 6.44 -0.68 9.58
N GLN A 112 7.65 -1.24 9.65
CA GLN A 112 8.84 -0.51 10.07
C GLN A 112 9.80 -0.37 8.90
N LEU A 113 10.32 0.84 8.71
CA LEU A 113 11.34 1.17 7.73
C LEU A 113 12.68 1.43 8.44
N GLY A 114 13.77 1.46 7.68
CA GLY A 114 15.04 1.98 8.18
C GLY A 114 14.91 3.48 8.47
N ALA A 115 15.41 3.92 9.62
CA ALA A 115 15.43 5.34 9.98
C ALA A 115 16.48 6.09 9.16
N TYR A 116 16.24 7.38 8.94
CA TYR A 116 17.17 8.31 8.30
C TYR A 116 17.59 9.40 9.28
N SER A 117 18.86 9.80 9.20
CA SER A 117 19.38 10.94 9.95
C SER A 117 18.80 12.23 9.37
N ARG A 118 18.16 13.03 10.19
CA ARG A 118 17.63 14.35 9.79
C ARG A 118 18.74 15.35 9.44
N GLU A 119 19.95 15.13 9.96
CA GLU A 119 21.10 16.00 9.71
C GLU A 119 21.75 15.69 8.35
N THR A 120 21.92 14.39 8.03
CA THR A 120 22.68 13.96 6.85
C THR A 120 21.81 13.44 5.71
N GLY A 121 20.56 13.05 5.98
CA GLY A 121 19.67 12.36 5.04
C GLY A 121 20.12 10.94 4.68
N LEU A 122 21.09 10.39 5.45
CA LEU A 122 21.60 9.05 5.23
C LEU A 122 20.91 8.02 6.14
N PRO A 123 20.82 6.75 5.71
CA PRO A 123 20.26 5.70 6.54
C PRO A 123 21.03 5.55 7.87
N GLU A 124 20.32 5.38 8.96
CA GLU A 124 20.88 5.05 10.28
C GLU A 124 20.90 3.53 10.45
N GLU A 125 22.10 2.94 10.40
CA GLU A 125 22.26 1.48 10.43
C GLU A 125 21.66 0.88 11.70
N GLY A 126 20.83 -0.16 11.53
CA GLY A 126 20.19 -0.90 12.61
C GLY A 126 19.05 -0.17 13.33
N LYS A 127 18.74 1.07 12.97
CA LYS A 127 17.59 1.78 13.53
C LYS A 127 16.36 1.60 12.65
N LEU A 128 15.23 1.35 13.29
CA LEU A 128 13.92 1.26 12.65
C LEU A 128 13.04 2.42 13.10
N SER A 129 12.10 2.79 12.23
CA SER A 129 11.09 3.81 12.51
C SER A 129 9.72 3.33 12.05
N GLY A 130 8.70 3.58 12.88
CA GLY A 130 7.28 3.41 12.52
C GLY A 130 6.69 4.61 11.77
N THR A 131 7.50 5.67 11.58
CA THR A 131 7.10 6.90 10.87
C THR A 131 8.21 7.37 9.95
N PHE A 132 7.86 8.21 8.99
CA PHE A 132 8.77 8.89 8.07
C PHE A 132 8.28 10.33 7.79
N LYS A 133 9.04 11.11 7.02
CA LYS A 133 8.68 12.48 6.64
C LYS A 133 8.33 12.58 5.15
N GLY A 134 7.54 13.58 4.79
CA GLY A 134 7.51 14.08 3.43
C GLY A 134 8.78 14.89 3.15
N GLU A 135 9.29 14.81 1.93
CA GLU A 135 10.52 15.47 1.50
C GLU A 135 10.28 16.28 0.23
N ILE A 136 10.68 17.55 0.24
CA ILE A 136 10.69 18.37 -0.97
C ILE A 136 12.10 18.39 -1.52
N LEU A 137 12.28 17.88 -2.74
CA LEU A 137 13.56 17.85 -3.43
C LEU A 137 13.62 18.91 -4.53
N VAL A 138 14.79 19.50 -4.68
CA VAL A 138 15.16 20.38 -5.79
C VAL A 138 16.53 19.96 -6.32
N LYS A 139 16.92 20.43 -7.52
CA LYS A 139 18.30 20.25 -8.00
C LYS A 139 19.30 20.88 -7.02
N SER A 140 20.47 20.28 -6.87
CA SER A 140 21.51 20.78 -5.97
C SER A 140 21.97 22.21 -6.34
N ASP A 141 22.00 22.53 -7.63
CA ASP A 141 22.39 23.83 -8.19
C ASP A 141 21.22 24.81 -8.33
N SER A 142 20.01 24.45 -7.87
CA SER A 142 18.81 25.29 -7.95
C SER A 142 18.94 26.58 -7.12
N ASP A 143 18.37 27.67 -7.62
CA ASP A 143 18.23 28.93 -6.90
C ASP A 143 17.14 28.92 -5.82
N ILE A 144 16.29 27.89 -5.79
CA ILE A 144 15.26 27.69 -4.77
C ILE A 144 15.95 27.35 -3.46
N LYS A 145 15.91 28.23 -2.46
CA LYS A 145 16.60 28.06 -1.16
C LYS A 145 15.63 27.97 0.01
N THR A 146 14.44 28.53 -0.12
CA THR A 146 13.39 28.56 0.89
C THR A 146 12.07 28.01 0.32
N LEU A 147 11.08 27.77 1.18
CA LEU A 147 9.74 27.35 0.75
C LEU A 147 9.04 28.45 -0.05
N GLU A 148 9.29 29.72 0.27
CA GLU A 148 8.73 30.89 -0.43
C GLU A 148 9.18 30.94 -1.89
N ASP A 149 10.38 30.46 -2.21
CA ASP A 149 10.91 30.39 -3.58
C ASP A 149 10.14 29.42 -4.47
N LEU A 150 9.29 28.55 -3.88
CA LEU A 150 8.43 27.63 -4.63
C LEU A 150 7.28 28.34 -5.36
N LYS A 151 6.94 29.58 -4.98
CA LYS A 151 5.87 30.33 -5.66
C LYS A 151 6.22 30.52 -7.15
N GLY A 152 5.26 30.18 -8.02
CA GLY A 152 5.42 30.20 -9.47
C GLY A 152 6.24 29.06 -10.05
N LYS A 153 6.73 28.12 -9.24
CA LYS A 153 7.55 26.99 -9.70
C LYS A 153 6.69 25.81 -10.13
N ARG A 154 7.29 24.97 -10.97
CA ARG A 154 6.73 23.70 -11.44
C ARG A 154 7.09 22.63 -10.42
N ILE A 155 6.10 21.94 -9.86
CA ILE A 155 6.29 20.94 -8.83
C ILE A 155 5.68 19.62 -9.30
N ALA A 156 6.49 18.57 -9.39
CA ALA A 156 5.99 17.20 -9.57
C ALA A 156 5.42 16.70 -8.25
N THR A 157 4.25 16.07 -8.33
CA THR A 157 3.54 15.49 -7.18
C THR A 157 3.06 14.10 -7.53
N LEU A 158 2.86 13.24 -6.54
CA LEU A 158 2.06 12.04 -6.69
C LEU A 158 0.56 12.37 -6.64
N SER A 159 -0.26 11.31 -6.60
CA SER A 159 -1.70 11.44 -6.40
C SER A 159 -2.03 12.32 -5.18
N PRO A 160 -3.13 13.10 -5.21
CA PRO A 160 -3.63 13.85 -4.05
C PRO A 160 -3.87 12.99 -2.79
N ASN A 161 -3.95 11.68 -2.95
CA ASN A 161 -4.08 10.72 -1.85
C ASN A 161 -2.72 10.19 -1.32
N SER A 162 -1.59 10.70 -1.81
CA SER A 162 -0.27 10.36 -1.30
C SER A 162 0.08 11.22 -0.09
N ALA A 163 0.37 10.59 1.05
CA ALA A 163 0.73 11.33 2.27
C ALA A 163 2.00 12.17 2.07
N SER A 164 3.11 11.57 1.64
CA SER A 164 4.38 12.26 1.45
C SER A 164 4.49 13.01 0.11
N GLY A 165 3.90 12.45 -0.95
CA GLY A 165 3.97 13.03 -2.30
C GLY A 165 2.93 14.12 -2.56
N TYR A 166 2.07 14.45 -1.58
CA TYR A 166 1.08 15.51 -1.73
C TYR A 166 0.60 16.07 -0.37
N ILE A 167 -0.09 15.26 0.45
CA ILE A 167 -0.91 15.74 1.58
C ILE A 167 -0.09 16.57 2.57
N TYR A 168 0.98 16.00 3.11
CA TYR A 168 1.77 16.66 4.15
C TYR A 168 2.51 17.90 3.63
N PRO A 169 3.28 17.83 2.52
CA PRO A 169 3.93 19.01 1.99
C PRO A 169 2.95 20.13 1.61
N VAL A 170 1.80 19.79 1.00
CA VAL A 170 0.79 20.79 0.62
C VAL A 170 0.17 21.45 1.86
N ALA A 171 -0.16 20.66 2.90
CA ALA A 171 -0.71 21.19 4.14
C ALA A 171 0.25 22.16 4.83
N GLU A 172 1.55 21.81 4.88
CA GLU A 172 2.55 22.65 5.52
C GLU A 172 2.90 23.91 4.71
N LEU A 173 2.90 23.82 3.37
CA LEU A 173 3.01 25.01 2.52
C LEU A 173 1.83 25.96 2.73
N LYS A 174 0.60 25.42 2.82
CA LYS A 174 -0.59 26.25 3.12
C LYS A 174 -0.50 26.92 4.50
N ALA A 175 0.04 26.22 5.49
CA ALA A 175 0.21 26.76 6.84
C ALA A 175 1.11 28.01 6.89
N ILE A 176 2.05 28.16 5.95
CA ILE A 176 2.91 29.35 5.81
C ILE A 176 2.41 30.32 4.75
N GLY A 177 1.18 30.17 4.24
CA GLY A 177 0.55 31.08 3.31
C GLY A 177 0.95 30.89 1.84
N ILE A 178 1.38 29.67 1.48
CA ILE A 178 1.61 29.25 0.09
C ILE A 178 0.56 28.19 -0.25
N ASP A 179 -0.38 28.51 -1.12
CA ASP A 179 -1.32 27.52 -1.66
C ASP A 179 -0.74 26.92 -2.95
N PRO A 180 -0.16 25.69 -2.91
CA PRO A 180 0.52 25.15 -4.09
C PRO A 180 -0.40 25.00 -5.30
N VAL A 181 -1.70 24.81 -5.07
CA VAL A 181 -2.69 24.68 -6.17
C VAL A 181 -2.90 26.01 -6.89
N LYS A 182 -2.77 27.14 -6.18
CA LYS A 182 -2.94 28.49 -6.74
C LYS A 182 -1.62 29.17 -7.09
N ASP A 183 -0.60 28.95 -6.25
CA ASP A 183 0.66 29.70 -6.30
C ASP A 183 1.77 28.97 -7.07
N CYS A 184 1.58 27.69 -7.44
CA CYS A 184 2.56 26.87 -8.15
C CYS A 184 1.93 26.20 -9.38
N ILE A 185 2.75 25.52 -10.18
CA ILE A 185 2.30 24.71 -11.31
C ILE A 185 2.51 23.25 -10.93
N LEU A 186 1.45 22.59 -10.47
CA LEU A 186 1.50 21.20 -10.07
C LEU A 186 1.34 20.26 -11.27
N THR A 187 2.17 19.23 -11.31
CA THR A 187 2.08 18.14 -12.30
C THR A 187 2.06 16.80 -11.58
N THR A 188 0.93 16.11 -11.63
CA THR A 188 0.83 14.76 -11.07
C THR A 188 1.52 13.75 -11.97
N VAL A 189 2.39 12.92 -11.39
CA VAL A 189 3.07 11.81 -12.05
C VAL A 189 2.78 10.50 -11.31
N ASN A 190 3.07 9.37 -11.96
CA ASN A 190 2.59 8.08 -11.49
C ASN A 190 3.54 7.37 -10.51
N ASP A 191 4.80 7.80 -10.42
CA ASP A 191 5.80 7.16 -9.57
C ASP A 191 6.94 8.11 -9.18
N ILE A 192 7.62 7.76 -8.11
CA ILE A 192 8.69 8.58 -7.52
C ILE A 192 9.93 8.69 -8.40
N PRO A 193 10.43 7.64 -9.08
CA PRO A 193 11.52 7.80 -10.02
C PRO A 193 11.23 8.81 -11.15
N SER A 194 9.98 8.84 -11.63
CA SER A 194 9.55 9.81 -12.65
C SER A 194 9.55 11.26 -12.14
N GLU A 195 9.16 11.48 -10.86
CA GLU A 195 9.25 12.81 -10.22
C GLU A 195 10.70 13.29 -10.18
N MET A 196 11.61 12.47 -9.66
CA MET A 196 13.04 12.82 -9.55
C MET A 196 13.67 13.04 -10.94
N THR A 197 13.32 12.19 -11.92
CA THR A 197 13.76 12.33 -13.31
C THR A 197 13.33 13.69 -13.90
N ALA A 198 12.09 14.10 -13.66
CA ALA A 198 11.57 15.35 -14.15
C ALA A 198 12.32 16.57 -13.57
N VAL A 199 12.73 16.51 -12.29
CA VAL A 199 13.56 17.54 -11.66
C VAL A 199 14.97 17.51 -12.22
N LEU A 200 15.62 16.35 -12.30
CA LEU A 200 16.98 16.20 -12.85
C LEU A 200 17.09 16.74 -14.27
N ASN A 201 16.09 16.50 -15.11
CA ASN A 201 16.01 16.96 -16.49
C ASN A 201 15.53 18.43 -16.63
N GLY A 202 15.24 19.14 -15.53
CA GLY A 202 14.76 20.52 -15.56
C GLY A 202 13.32 20.69 -16.11
N GLN A 203 12.56 19.62 -16.22
CA GLN A 203 11.13 19.64 -16.58
C GLN A 203 10.27 20.15 -15.42
N GLN A 204 10.68 19.84 -14.18
CA GLN A 204 10.12 20.34 -12.95
C GLN A 204 11.21 21.04 -12.13
N ASP A 205 10.82 21.95 -11.27
CA ASP A 205 11.73 22.72 -10.43
C ASP A 205 11.89 22.07 -9.04
N ALA A 206 10.87 21.34 -8.60
CA ALA A 206 10.84 20.57 -7.36
C ALA A 206 9.99 19.29 -7.51
N CYS A 207 10.14 18.35 -6.58
CA CYS A 207 9.23 17.20 -6.43
C CYS A 207 8.97 16.89 -4.96
N LEU A 208 7.81 16.23 -4.71
CA LEU A 208 7.34 15.85 -3.38
C LEU A 208 7.45 14.33 -3.22
N VAL A 209 8.35 13.88 -2.37
CA VAL A 209 8.65 12.46 -2.18
C VAL A 209 8.65 12.07 -0.69
N PHE A 210 8.94 10.83 -0.37
CA PHE A 210 9.17 10.39 1.00
C PHE A 210 10.65 10.55 1.41
N GLU A 211 10.90 10.72 2.69
CA GLU A 211 12.23 10.79 3.31
C GLU A 211 13.08 9.57 2.92
N GLY A 212 14.25 9.86 2.35
CA GLY A 212 15.16 8.81 1.89
C GLY A 212 14.89 8.27 0.50
N ALA A 213 13.94 8.82 -0.27
CA ALA A 213 13.66 8.39 -1.64
C ALA A 213 14.93 8.36 -2.51
N ARG A 214 15.84 9.34 -2.36
CA ARG A 214 17.13 9.38 -3.07
C ARG A 214 17.99 8.14 -2.80
N ASN A 215 17.96 7.62 -1.57
CA ASN A 215 18.71 6.41 -1.19
C ASN A 215 18.04 5.14 -1.73
N VAL A 216 16.72 5.04 -1.60
CA VAL A 216 15.94 3.87 -2.03
C VAL A 216 16.04 3.65 -3.53
N PHE A 217 15.99 4.72 -4.31
CA PHE A 217 15.98 4.66 -5.77
C PHE A 217 17.34 4.90 -6.42
N ALA A 218 18.42 5.09 -5.67
CA ALA A 218 19.77 5.35 -6.22
C ALA A 218 20.18 4.34 -7.31
N GLY A 219 19.89 3.06 -7.10
CA GLY A 219 20.23 2.00 -8.05
C GLY A 219 19.47 2.04 -9.39
N LYS A 220 18.42 2.85 -9.52
CA LYS A 220 17.68 3.05 -10.77
C LYS A 220 18.23 4.19 -11.64
N PHE A 221 19.17 4.97 -11.12
CA PHE A 221 19.72 6.15 -11.80
C PHE A 221 21.21 5.97 -12.09
N SER A 222 21.53 5.26 -13.19
CA SER A 222 22.93 4.99 -13.56
C SER A 222 23.70 6.24 -14.01
N GLU A 223 23.00 7.26 -14.53
CA GLU A 223 23.58 8.51 -15.05
C GLU A 223 23.65 9.64 -14.04
N TYR A 224 23.01 9.46 -12.87
CA TYR A 224 22.90 10.50 -11.83
C TYR A 224 23.33 9.96 -10.47
N ASN A 225 23.92 10.82 -9.66
CA ASN A 225 24.09 10.58 -8.23
C ASN A 225 23.02 11.35 -7.45
N LEU A 226 21.92 10.68 -7.11
CA LEU A 226 20.76 11.33 -6.52
C LEU A 226 21.09 12.13 -5.25
N LEU A 227 22.08 11.71 -4.46
CA LEU A 227 22.47 12.42 -3.24
C LEU A 227 23.26 13.70 -3.53
N ASN A 228 23.98 13.74 -4.67
CA ASN A 228 24.75 14.91 -5.09
C ASN A 228 23.96 15.84 -6.01
N ASP A 229 23.11 15.28 -6.88
CA ASP A 229 22.41 16.02 -7.94
C ASP A 229 21.07 16.61 -7.47
N LEU A 230 20.50 16.02 -6.41
CA LEU A 230 19.30 16.51 -5.73
C LEU A 230 19.63 16.84 -4.28
N ARG A 231 19.05 17.92 -3.76
CA ARG A 231 19.10 18.24 -2.34
C ARG A 231 17.73 18.37 -1.73
N VAL A 232 17.64 18.11 -0.45
CA VAL A 232 16.46 18.37 0.35
C VAL A 232 16.31 19.86 0.52
N LEU A 233 15.18 20.40 0.08
CA LEU A 233 14.77 21.76 0.40
C LEU A 233 14.08 21.79 1.76
N TYR A 234 13.23 20.79 2.02
CA TYR A 234 12.39 20.73 3.20
C TYR A 234 12.04 19.29 3.59
N LEU A 235 12.00 19.01 4.87
CA LEU A 235 11.37 17.82 5.47
C LEU A 235 10.15 18.29 6.25
N THR A 236 9.02 17.63 6.08
CA THR A 236 7.80 17.99 6.81
C THR A 236 7.98 17.93 8.32
N GLU A 237 7.34 18.84 9.06
CA GLU A 237 7.32 18.80 10.52
C GLU A 237 6.51 17.60 11.04
N GLY A 238 5.38 17.31 10.39
CA GLY A 238 4.54 16.18 10.73
C GLY A 238 5.19 14.84 10.42
N ASP A 239 5.05 13.89 11.35
CA ASP A 239 5.42 12.49 11.13
C ASP A 239 4.29 11.76 10.40
N ILE A 240 4.64 11.04 9.35
CA ILE A 240 3.73 10.23 8.56
C ILE A 240 3.84 8.79 9.08
N PRO A 241 2.76 8.16 9.58
CA PRO A 241 2.80 6.75 9.93
C PRO A 241 3.17 5.90 8.71
N ASN A 242 3.91 4.82 8.93
CA ASN A 242 4.21 3.86 7.86
C ASN A 242 2.97 3.09 7.42
N ASP A 243 3.11 2.24 6.41
CA ASP A 243 2.04 1.45 5.85
C ASP A 243 1.33 0.60 6.90
N ALA A 244 0.00 0.62 6.87
CA ALA A 244 -0.83 -0.27 7.66
C ALA A 244 -0.92 -1.64 6.98
N ILE A 245 -0.67 -2.71 7.74
CA ILE A 245 -1.12 -4.05 7.38
C ILE A 245 -2.54 -4.14 7.91
N ALA A 246 -3.49 -3.97 7.02
CA ALA A 246 -4.90 -3.87 7.34
C ALA A 246 -5.66 -5.11 6.87
N VAL A 247 -6.68 -5.50 7.62
CA VAL A 247 -7.54 -6.63 7.29
C VAL A 247 -9.00 -6.20 7.24
N SER A 248 -9.84 -7.02 6.59
CA SER A 248 -11.29 -6.84 6.70
C SER A 248 -11.71 -6.94 8.18
N PRO A 249 -12.54 -6.02 8.71
CA PRO A 249 -13.06 -6.13 10.08
C PRO A 249 -13.80 -7.43 10.36
N ASP A 250 -14.39 -8.05 9.34
CA ASP A 250 -15.11 -9.32 9.42
C ASP A 250 -14.19 -10.55 9.37
N MET A 251 -12.87 -10.37 9.28
CA MET A 251 -11.93 -11.50 9.26
C MET A 251 -12.06 -12.33 10.54
N ASP A 252 -12.07 -13.66 10.40
CA ASP A 252 -12.09 -14.56 11.53
C ASP A 252 -10.96 -14.22 12.52
N PRO A 253 -11.26 -14.08 13.83
CA PRO A 253 -10.27 -13.63 14.82
C PRO A 253 -9.03 -14.53 14.92
N ALA A 254 -9.17 -15.85 14.75
CA ALA A 254 -8.03 -16.75 14.79
C ALA A 254 -7.14 -16.59 13.55
N LEU A 255 -7.76 -16.36 12.39
CA LEU A 255 -7.02 -16.04 11.16
C LEU A 255 -6.33 -14.70 11.28
N LYS A 256 -7.00 -13.66 11.83
CA LYS A 256 -6.42 -12.34 12.05
C LYS A 256 -5.14 -12.44 12.89
N GLU A 257 -5.18 -13.19 13.98
CA GLU A 257 -4.01 -13.42 14.83
C GLU A 257 -2.91 -14.22 14.10
N GLN A 258 -3.27 -15.24 13.32
CA GLN A 258 -2.32 -16.00 12.52
C GLN A 258 -1.61 -15.12 11.47
N VAL A 259 -2.36 -14.27 10.76
CA VAL A 259 -1.79 -13.29 9.82
C VAL A 259 -0.80 -12.37 10.53
N LYS A 260 -1.20 -11.83 11.68
CA LYS A 260 -0.38 -10.95 12.51
C LYS A 260 0.93 -11.62 12.92
N GLU A 261 0.87 -12.84 13.43
CA GLU A 261 2.06 -13.62 13.79
C GLU A 261 2.99 -13.87 12.60
N VAL A 262 2.45 -14.19 11.42
CA VAL A 262 3.25 -14.41 10.21
C VAL A 262 4.03 -13.14 9.86
N PHE A 263 3.39 -11.98 9.80
CA PHE A 263 4.08 -10.72 9.51
C PHE A 263 5.11 -10.34 10.56
N LEU A 264 4.80 -10.43 11.87
CA LEU A 264 5.74 -10.15 12.97
C LEU A 264 7.00 -11.03 12.95
N ASN A 265 6.90 -12.20 12.33
CA ASN A 265 8.02 -13.15 12.23
C ASN A 265 8.76 -13.09 10.89
N MET A 266 8.30 -12.30 9.91
CA MET A 266 8.93 -12.24 8.57
C MET A 266 10.41 -11.86 8.63
N SER A 267 10.80 -10.93 9.51
CA SER A 267 12.19 -10.48 9.64
C SER A 267 13.13 -11.53 10.25
N LYS A 268 12.61 -12.67 10.71
CA LYS A 268 13.37 -13.72 11.39
C LYS A 268 13.90 -14.82 10.46
N ASP A 269 13.49 -14.85 9.21
CA ASP A 269 13.98 -15.80 8.22
C ASP A 269 14.29 -15.12 6.88
N GLU A 270 15.16 -15.73 6.08
CA GLU A 270 15.66 -15.17 4.81
C GLU A 270 14.53 -14.97 3.78
N ALA A 271 13.62 -15.94 3.68
CA ALA A 271 12.48 -15.84 2.75
C ALA A 271 11.52 -14.73 3.16
N GLY A 272 11.33 -14.51 4.46
CA GLY A 272 10.55 -13.40 4.98
C GLY A 272 11.20 -12.05 4.73
N LEU A 273 12.53 -11.94 4.88
CA LEU A 273 13.28 -10.73 4.54
C LEU A 273 13.18 -10.42 3.04
N GLU A 274 13.28 -11.44 2.19
CA GLU A 274 13.08 -11.27 0.74
C GLU A 274 11.65 -10.79 0.43
N ALA A 275 10.64 -11.40 1.05
CA ALA A 275 9.25 -11.01 0.88
C ALA A 275 8.99 -9.55 1.29
N MET A 276 9.55 -9.09 2.43
CA MET A 276 9.44 -7.69 2.89
C MET A 276 10.18 -6.69 2.01
N SER A 277 11.20 -7.15 1.27
CA SER A 277 12.01 -6.29 0.39
C SER A 277 11.21 -5.63 -0.73
N LEU A 278 9.99 -6.13 -0.99
CA LEU A 278 9.04 -5.59 -1.97
C LEU A 278 8.73 -4.11 -1.69
N TRP A 279 8.57 -3.74 -0.42
CA TRP A 279 8.29 -2.36 0.05
C TRP A 279 9.46 -1.72 0.80
N ASN A 280 10.62 -2.37 0.83
CA ASN A 280 11.72 -1.97 1.70
C ASN A 280 11.38 -2.03 3.21
N HIS A 281 10.33 -2.77 3.58
CA HIS A 281 10.01 -3.00 4.98
C HIS A 281 11.15 -3.77 5.67
N LYS A 282 11.39 -3.46 6.94
CA LYS A 282 12.44 -4.08 7.78
C LYS A 282 11.85 -4.87 8.94
N GLY A 283 10.58 -4.67 9.23
CA GLY A 283 9.84 -5.32 10.30
C GLY A 283 8.42 -4.82 10.38
N TYR A 284 7.72 -5.29 11.38
CA TYR A 284 6.35 -4.90 11.69
C TYR A 284 6.19 -4.80 13.20
N GLU A 285 5.30 -3.93 13.64
CA GLU A 285 4.89 -3.78 15.04
C GLU A 285 3.37 -3.74 15.15
N ASN A 286 2.85 -3.95 16.37
CA ASN A 286 1.42 -3.85 16.59
C ASN A 286 0.93 -2.45 16.23
N ALA A 287 -0.15 -2.37 15.46
CA ALA A 287 -0.71 -1.08 15.11
C ALA A 287 -1.25 -0.36 16.35
N ASP A 288 -0.92 0.92 16.45
CA ASP A 288 -1.67 1.90 17.22
C ASP A 288 -2.50 2.71 16.23
N ASP A 289 -3.79 2.42 16.15
CA ASP A 289 -4.67 3.04 15.14
C ASP A 289 -4.75 4.57 15.29
N SER A 290 -4.53 5.08 16.50
CA SER A 290 -4.60 6.52 16.77
C SER A 290 -3.51 7.34 16.08
N VAL A 291 -2.36 6.73 15.72
CA VAL A 291 -1.29 7.45 15.01
C VAL A 291 -1.71 7.89 13.61
N TYR A 292 -2.69 7.18 13.02
CA TYR A 292 -3.23 7.52 11.70
C TYR A 292 -4.20 8.71 11.71
N ASP A 293 -4.63 9.20 12.88
CA ASP A 293 -5.50 10.39 12.97
C ASP A 293 -4.76 11.65 12.48
N THR A 294 -3.43 11.70 12.62
CA THR A 294 -2.61 12.79 12.07
C THR A 294 -2.76 12.92 10.55
N VAL A 295 -2.93 11.79 9.86
CA VAL A 295 -3.11 11.77 8.40
C VAL A 295 -4.44 12.41 8.00
N ARG A 296 -5.50 12.17 8.78
CA ARG A 296 -6.81 12.84 8.58
C ARG A 296 -6.68 14.36 8.75
N ASP A 297 -6.04 14.79 9.84
CA ASP A 297 -5.83 16.22 10.10
C ASP A 297 -5.05 16.91 8.97
N TYR A 298 -4.01 16.26 8.47
CA TYR A 298 -3.23 16.79 7.35
C TYR A 298 -4.01 16.78 6.04
N THR A 299 -4.84 15.76 5.81
CA THR A 299 -5.73 15.69 4.63
C THR A 299 -6.71 16.86 4.63
N GLU A 300 -7.33 17.16 5.77
CA GLU A 300 -8.23 18.30 5.91
C GLU A 300 -7.52 19.64 5.68
N LYS A 301 -6.32 19.82 6.24
CA LYS A 301 -5.49 21.02 6.02
C LYS A 301 -5.06 21.17 4.57
N ALA A 302 -4.73 20.08 3.89
CA ALA A 302 -4.36 20.13 2.47
C ALA A 302 -5.55 20.48 1.57
N ALA A 303 -6.79 20.14 1.97
CA ALA A 303 -8.03 20.42 1.22
C ALA A 303 -8.54 21.86 1.39
N GLN A 304 -8.22 22.58 2.49
CA GLN A 304 -8.61 23.96 2.72
C GLN A 304 -7.93 24.92 1.75
#